data_7183e3e4a1c8689747d629dda7cb451c
#
_entry.id   7183e3e4a1c8689747d629dda7cb451c
#
_cell.length_a   1.000
_cell.length_b   1.000
_cell.length_c   1.000
_cell.angle_alpha   90.00
_cell.angle_beta   90.00
_cell.angle_gamma   90.00
#
_symmetry.space_group_name_H-M   'P 1'
#
loop_
_entity.id
_entity.type
_entity.pdbx_description
1 polymer ?
#
loop_
_entity_poly.entity_id
_entity_poly.type
_entity_poly.pdbx_seq_one_letter_code
_entity_poly.pdbx_strand_id
1 'polypeptide(L)'
;MQHELFSPLLPVVPYPDAKINGLLKTVAEREHGLALYLFTRDLKWAEHVMQSQQYGGGCVNEVCLHLMVKGTPFGGTGHSGMGAYHGEWGFREFTHPSTVLYGRTKCNLPLREHPYRKWKETIIRALEK
;
A
#
# COMPACT_ATOMS: atom_id res chain seq x y z
N MET A 1 -22.68 4.11 -12.83
CA MET A 1 -21.93 2.83 -12.78
C MET A 1 -21.56 2.55 -11.36
N GLN A 2 -21.93 1.40 -10.83
CA GLN A 2 -21.62 1.00 -9.43
C GLN A 2 -20.54 -0.08 -9.38
N HIS A 3 -20.26 -0.75 -10.50
CA HIS A 3 -19.29 -1.86 -10.60
C HIS A 3 -18.45 -1.74 -11.86
N GLU A 4 -17.29 -2.41 -11.85
CA GLU A 4 -16.41 -2.54 -13.00
C GLU A 4 -17.10 -3.23 -14.18
N LEU A 5 -16.84 -2.75 -15.39
CA LEU A 5 -17.41 -3.30 -16.62
C LEU A 5 -16.40 -4.18 -17.33
N PHE A 6 -16.56 -5.50 -17.23
CA PHE A 6 -15.82 -6.46 -18.05
C PHE A 6 -16.47 -6.61 -19.44
N SER A 7 -16.28 -5.60 -20.30
CA SER A 7 -16.92 -5.57 -21.62
C SER A 7 -16.08 -4.72 -22.58
N PRO A 8 -16.32 -4.79 -23.90
CA PRO A 8 -15.66 -3.92 -24.87
C PRO A 8 -16.19 -2.46 -24.86
N LEU A 9 -16.99 -2.09 -23.88
CA LEU A 9 -17.55 -0.75 -23.73
C LEU A 9 -16.62 0.11 -22.89
N LEU A 10 -16.24 1.28 -23.42
CA LEU A 10 -15.53 2.32 -22.70
C LEU A 10 -16.51 3.45 -22.33
N PRO A 11 -16.93 3.57 -21.08
CA PRO A 11 -17.77 4.69 -20.67
C PRO A 11 -16.94 5.97 -20.58
N VAL A 12 -17.40 7.03 -21.23
CA VAL A 12 -16.78 8.35 -21.20
C VAL A 12 -17.71 9.32 -20.48
N VAL A 13 -17.21 9.96 -19.43
CA VAL A 13 -17.97 10.92 -18.64
C VAL A 13 -17.33 12.30 -18.80
N PRO A 14 -17.90 13.21 -19.61
CA PRO A 14 -17.39 14.57 -19.71
C PRO A 14 -17.68 15.35 -18.42
N TYR A 15 -16.75 16.20 -18.02
CA TYR A 15 -16.90 17.08 -16.87
C TYR A 15 -16.26 18.44 -17.16
N PRO A 16 -16.80 19.57 -16.66
CA PRO A 16 -16.14 20.86 -16.74
C PRO A 16 -14.99 20.94 -15.72
N ASP A 17 -13.89 21.60 -16.06
CA ASP A 17 -12.69 21.70 -15.24
C ASP A 17 -12.98 22.19 -13.80
N ALA A 18 -13.91 23.12 -13.63
CA ALA A 18 -14.34 23.60 -12.31
C ALA A 18 -14.93 22.52 -11.39
N LYS A 19 -15.31 21.36 -11.92
CA LYS A 19 -15.90 20.25 -11.15
C LYS A 19 -14.93 19.10 -10.90
N ILE A 20 -13.66 19.20 -11.30
CA ILE A 20 -12.68 18.11 -11.18
C ILE A 20 -12.52 17.63 -9.73
N ASN A 21 -12.46 18.53 -8.75
CA ASN A 21 -12.34 18.17 -7.35
C ASN A 21 -13.54 17.36 -6.82
N GLY A 22 -14.74 17.71 -7.27
CA GLY A 22 -15.95 16.95 -6.96
C GLY A 22 -15.95 15.55 -7.59
N LEU A 23 -15.43 15.43 -8.81
CA LEU A 23 -15.25 14.14 -9.48
C LEU A 23 -14.24 13.27 -8.75
N LEU A 24 -13.07 13.82 -8.38
CA LEU A 24 -12.04 13.10 -7.62
C LEU A 24 -12.56 12.62 -6.27
N LYS A 25 -13.35 13.42 -5.58
CA LYS A 25 -14.03 13.00 -4.35
C LYS A 25 -14.98 11.83 -4.60
N THR A 26 -15.79 11.89 -5.65
CA THR A 26 -16.70 10.80 -6.02
C THR A 26 -15.94 9.52 -6.37
N VAL A 27 -14.78 9.63 -7.03
CA VAL A 27 -13.91 8.47 -7.33
C VAL A 27 -13.33 7.88 -6.04
N ALA A 28 -12.87 8.71 -5.13
CA ALA A 28 -12.31 8.26 -3.84
C ALA A 28 -13.33 7.55 -2.93
N GLU A 29 -14.63 7.88 -3.06
CA GLU A 29 -15.72 7.26 -2.30
C GLU A 29 -16.21 5.93 -2.90
N ARG A 30 -15.68 5.53 -4.07
CA ARG A 30 -16.05 4.28 -4.75
C ARG A 30 -15.06 3.16 -4.51
N GLU A 31 -15.32 2.00 -5.12
CA GLU A 31 -14.38 0.89 -5.17
C GLU A 31 -13.06 1.33 -5.82
N HIS A 32 -11.94 0.96 -5.21
CA HIS A 32 -10.62 1.34 -5.69
C HIS A 32 -10.25 0.51 -6.92
N GLY A 33 -9.91 1.20 -8.00
CA GLY A 33 -9.49 0.57 -9.24
C GLY A 33 -8.12 -0.12 -9.12
N LEU A 34 -7.89 -1.11 -9.98
CA LEU A 34 -6.58 -1.74 -10.12
C LEU A 34 -5.54 -0.74 -10.64
N ALA A 35 -5.94 0.17 -11.53
CA ALA A 35 -5.04 1.17 -12.08
C ALA A 35 -5.69 2.56 -12.20
N LEU A 36 -4.88 3.60 -12.01
CA LEU A 36 -5.22 4.99 -12.27
C LEU A 36 -4.29 5.57 -13.33
N TYR A 37 -4.86 6.06 -14.42
CA TYR A 37 -4.13 6.75 -15.47
C TYR A 37 -4.56 8.20 -15.55
N LEU A 38 -3.59 9.10 -15.47
CA LEU A 38 -3.83 10.54 -15.45
C LEU A 38 -3.09 11.21 -16.59
N PHE A 39 -3.79 11.99 -17.40
CA PHE A 39 -3.21 12.73 -18.52
C PHE A 39 -3.31 14.24 -18.25
N THR A 40 -2.18 14.92 -18.10
CA THR A 40 -2.13 16.34 -17.81
C THR A 40 -0.76 16.95 -18.15
N ARG A 41 -0.73 18.25 -18.39
CA ARG A 41 0.52 19.03 -18.49
C ARG A 41 1.00 19.56 -17.14
N ASP A 42 0.12 19.65 -16.15
CA ASP A 42 0.45 20.07 -14.79
C ASP A 42 0.88 18.86 -13.96
N LEU A 43 2.21 18.65 -13.91
CA LEU A 43 2.79 17.53 -13.15
C LEU A 43 2.65 17.68 -11.64
N LYS A 44 2.56 18.92 -11.12
CA LYS A 44 2.33 19.15 -9.68
C LYS A 44 0.92 18.75 -9.28
N TRP A 45 -0.03 19.12 -10.12
CA TRP A 45 -1.41 18.67 -9.92
C TRP A 45 -1.54 17.15 -10.07
N ALA A 46 -0.84 16.55 -11.04
CA ALA A 46 -0.81 15.10 -11.20
C ALA A 46 -0.30 14.40 -9.93
N GLU A 47 0.81 14.86 -9.38
CA GLU A 47 1.38 14.32 -8.14
C GLU A 47 0.38 14.41 -6.98
N HIS A 48 -0.27 15.55 -6.81
CA HIS A 48 -1.30 15.72 -5.79
C HIS A 48 -2.46 14.74 -5.96
N VAL A 49 -2.96 14.55 -7.19
CA VAL A 49 -4.04 13.59 -7.47
C VAL A 49 -3.59 12.17 -7.19
N MET A 50 -2.41 11.76 -7.69
CA MET A 50 -1.86 10.41 -7.47
C MET A 50 -1.67 10.09 -5.98
N GLN A 51 -1.34 11.08 -5.15
CA GLN A 51 -1.20 10.91 -3.69
C GLN A 51 -2.53 10.93 -2.93
N SER A 52 -3.55 11.58 -3.48
CA SER A 52 -4.86 11.74 -2.82
C SER A 52 -5.85 10.62 -3.12
N GLN A 53 -5.59 9.78 -4.13
CA GLN A 53 -6.46 8.68 -4.52
C GLN A 53 -5.88 7.33 -4.08
N GLN A 54 -6.75 6.34 -3.89
CA GLN A 54 -6.35 4.95 -3.65
C GLN A 54 -6.55 4.11 -4.91
N TYR A 55 -5.50 3.39 -5.32
CA TYR A 55 -5.49 2.52 -6.51
C TYR A 55 -4.35 1.52 -6.39
N GLY A 56 -4.36 0.45 -7.16
CA GLY A 56 -3.30 -0.57 -7.14
C GLY A 56 -1.98 -0.08 -7.71
N GLY A 57 -2.01 0.53 -8.88
CA GLY A 57 -0.86 1.13 -9.53
C GLY A 57 -1.28 2.16 -10.57
N GLY A 58 -0.36 2.90 -11.19
CA GLY A 58 -0.78 3.91 -12.16
C GLY A 58 0.34 4.57 -12.93
N CYS A 59 -0.07 5.39 -13.90
CA CYS A 59 0.84 6.18 -14.72
C CYS A 59 0.33 7.61 -14.87
N VAL A 60 1.25 8.54 -15.05
CA VAL A 60 0.96 9.90 -15.50
C VAL A 60 1.45 10.02 -16.94
N ASN A 61 0.55 10.46 -17.85
CA ASN A 61 0.76 10.61 -19.29
C ASN A 61 1.17 9.32 -20.03
N GLU A 62 0.86 8.16 -19.44
CA GLU A 62 1.11 6.84 -19.96
C GLU A 62 0.05 5.86 -19.47
N VAL A 63 -0.03 4.69 -20.09
CA VAL A 63 -0.90 3.59 -19.69
C VAL A 63 -0.11 2.29 -19.61
N CYS A 64 -0.45 1.41 -18.67
CA CYS A 64 0.08 0.05 -18.54
C CYS A 64 1.59 -0.09 -18.27
N LEU A 65 2.42 0.94 -18.51
CA LEU A 65 3.88 0.81 -18.39
C LEU A 65 4.36 0.52 -16.97
N HIS A 66 3.60 0.92 -15.94
CA HIS A 66 3.94 0.59 -14.55
C HIS A 66 4.00 -0.91 -14.28
N LEU A 67 3.32 -1.74 -15.08
CA LEU A 67 3.36 -3.20 -14.99
C LEU A 67 4.73 -3.79 -15.37
N MET A 68 5.50 -3.06 -16.16
CA MET A 68 6.78 -3.53 -16.73
C MET A 68 7.99 -3.05 -15.94
N VAL A 69 7.81 -2.20 -14.94
CA VAL A 69 8.91 -1.65 -14.14
C VAL A 69 9.44 -2.72 -13.19
N LYS A 70 10.71 -3.10 -13.39
CA LYS A 70 11.37 -4.10 -12.55
C LYS A 70 11.54 -3.60 -11.11
N GLY A 71 11.30 -4.49 -10.15
CA GLY A 71 11.50 -4.19 -8.73
C GLY A 71 10.36 -3.42 -8.06
N THR A 72 9.30 -3.09 -8.80
CA THR A 72 8.09 -2.47 -8.24
C THR A 72 6.98 -3.50 -8.06
N PRO A 73 6.12 -3.34 -7.03
CA PRO A 73 4.98 -4.24 -6.84
C PRO A 73 3.92 -4.00 -7.91
N PHE A 74 3.20 -5.05 -8.26
CA PHE A 74 1.95 -4.96 -8.99
C PHE A 74 0.85 -5.70 -8.22
N GLY A 75 -0.22 -5.01 -7.91
CA GLY A 75 -1.37 -5.57 -7.19
C GLY A 75 -2.48 -4.56 -7.05
N GLY A 76 -3.65 -5.02 -6.66
CA GLY A 76 -4.82 -4.19 -6.39
C GLY A 76 -4.90 -3.74 -4.93
N THR A 77 -5.94 -2.98 -4.61
CA THR A 77 -6.28 -2.57 -3.25
C THR A 77 -7.79 -2.65 -3.03
N GLY A 78 -8.23 -3.17 -1.88
CA GLY A 78 -9.64 -3.37 -1.60
C GLY A 78 -10.28 -4.36 -2.57
N HIS A 79 -11.32 -3.93 -3.29
CA HIS A 79 -12.04 -4.80 -4.24
C HIS A 79 -11.23 -5.17 -5.49
N SER A 80 -10.20 -4.38 -5.85
CA SER A 80 -9.34 -4.70 -7.01
C SER A 80 -8.26 -5.74 -6.71
N GLY A 81 -8.08 -6.17 -5.46
CA GLY A 81 -7.17 -7.23 -5.08
C GLY A 81 -6.55 -7.06 -3.69
N MET A 82 -5.79 -8.07 -3.27
CA MET A 82 -4.97 -8.08 -2.06
C MET A 82 -3.57 -8.56 -2.40
N GLY A 83 -2.58 -8.00 -1.70
CA GLY A 83 -1.19 -8.33 -1.91
C GLY A 83 -0.61 -7.77 -3.20
N ALA A 84 0.64 -8.10 -3.47
CA ALA A 84 1.35 -7.65 -4.65
C ALA A 84 2.33 -8.71 -5.13
N TYR A 85 2.64 -8.72 -6.41
CA TYR A 85 3.64 -9.61 -6.96
C TYR A 85 4.64 -8.86 -7.86
N HIS A 86 5.52 -9.50 -8.46
CA HIS A 86 6.76 -9.18 -9.18
C HIS A 86 8.01 -9.32 -8.31
N GLY A 87 8.83 -10.32 -8.65
CA GLY A 87 10.13 -10.56 -8.02
C GLY A 87 10.04 -10.72 -6.50
N GLU A 88 10.74 -9.87 -5.77
CA GLU A 88 10.79 -9.91 -4.30
C GLU A 88 9.41 -9.72 -3.64
N TRP A 89 8.53 -8.92 -4.23
CA TRP A 89 7.19 -8.71 -3.68
C TRP A 89 6.38 -10.01 -3.69
N GLY A 90 6.37 -10.74 -4.81
CA GLY A 90 5.73 -12.05 -4.86
C GLY A 90 6.36 -13.07 -3.93
N PHE A 91 7.69 -13.05 -3.76
CA PHE A 91 8.36 -13.89 -2.79
C PHE A 91 7.88 -13.61 -1.37
N ARG A 92 7.77 -12.34 -0.98
CA ARG A 92 7.29 -11.93 0.34
C ARG A 92 5.84 -12.34 0.61
N GLU A 93 4.96 -12.28 -0.39
CA GLU A 93 3.56 -12.69 -0.26
C GLU A 93 3.42 -14.19 0.06
N PHE A 94 4.30 -15.04 -0.48
CA PHE A 94 4.26 -16.49 -0.28
C PHE A 94 5.21 -17.00 0.80
N THR A 95 5.88 -16.11 1.55
CA THR A 95 6.82 -16.49 2.61
C THR A 95 6.41 -15.87 3.94
N HIS A 96 6.74 -16.56 5.03
CA HIS A 96 6.53 -16.05 6.36
C HIS A 96 7.89 -15.74 7.02
N PRO A 97 8.18 -14.48 7.35
CA PRO A 97 9.38 -14.13 8.08
C PRO A 97 9.30 -14.65 9.52
N SER A 98 10.31 -15.41 9.96
CA SER A 98 10.39 -15.94 11.32
C SER A 98 11.60 -15.35 12.02
N THR A 99 11.39 -14.84 13.23
CA THR A 99 12.47 -14.36 14.08
C THR A 99 12.98 -15.49 14.98
N VAL A 100 14.28 -15.79 14.92
CA VAL A 100 14.92 -16.76 15.79
C VAL A 100 16.00 -16.06 16.63
N LEU A 101 15.85 -16.12 17.93
CA LEU A 101 16.81 -15.58 18.89
C LEU A 101 17.67 -16.70 19.47
N TYR A 102 18.98 -16.67 19.24
CA TYR A 102 19.95 -17.58 19.85
C TYR A 102 20.43 -17.02 21.18
N GLY A 103 19.92 -17.55 22.28
CA GLY A 103 20.40 -17.22 23.63
C GLY A 103 21.74 -17.89 23.96
N ARG A 104 22.63 -17.20 24.67
CA ARG A 104 23.84 -17.78 25.20
C ARG A 104 23.53 -18.66 26.41
N THR A 105 23.99 -19.90 26.42
CA THR A 105 23.76 -20.87 27.53
C THR A 105 24.46 -20.52 28.82
N LYS A 106 25.56 -19.73 28.76
CA LYS A 106 26.39 -19.35 29.93
C LYS A 106 26.04 -17.97 30.50
N CYS A 107 25.08 -17.25 29.95
CA CYS A 107 24.70 -15.92 30.42
C CYS A 107 23.19 -15.86 30.57
N ASN A 108 22.72 -15.83 31.80
CA ASN A 108 21.33 -15.61 32.11
C ASN A 108 21.09 -14.13 32.43
N LEU A 109 20.02 -13.56 31.92
CA LEU A 109 19.66 -12.18 32.21
C LEU A 109 18.81 -12.13 33.49
N PRO A 110 19.28 -11.49 34.56
CA PRO A 110 18.56 -11.44 35.84
C PRO A 110 17.13 -10.88 35.71
N LEU A 111 16.87 -10.12 34.65
CA LEU A 111 15.51 -9.59 34.34
C LEU A 111 14.48 -10.71 34.07
N ARG A 112 14.90 -11.87 33.60
CA ARG A 112 14.04 -13.01 33.23
C ARG A 112 13.69 -13.93 34.41
N GLU A 113 14.40 -13.79 35.55
CA GLU A 113 14.27 -14.68 36.69
C GLU A 113 13.32 -14.11 37.76
N HIS A 114 12.61 -15.00 38.43
CA HIS A 114 11.89 -14.65 39.65
C HIS A 114 12.86 -14.33 40.80
N PRO A 115 12.44 -13.47 41.76
CA PRO A 115 11.21 -12.68 41.84
C PRO A 115 11.27 -11.41 40.97
N TYR A 116 10.09 -11.01 40.42
CA TYR A 116 9.97 -9.75 39.67
C TYR A 116 9.87 -8.57 40.65
N ARG A 117 11.00 -7.90 40.89
CA ARG A 117 11.09 -6.71 41.74
C ARG A 117 10.80 -5.45 40.95
N LYS A 118 10.35 -4.36 41.61
CA LYS A 118 10.00 -3.09 40.93
C LYS A 118 11.05 -2.53 39.97
N TRP A 119 12.35 -2.69 40.28
CA TRP A 119 13.41 -2.24 39.40
C TRP A 119 13.42 -2.97 38.03
N LYS A 120 13.07 -4.27 38.02
CA LYS A 120 12.98 -5.05 36.79
C LYS A 120 11.83 -4.56 35.91
N GLU A 121 10.69 -4.28 36.53
CA GLU A 121 9.53 -3.71 35.86
C GLU A 121 9.85 -2.33 35.26
N THR A 122 10.57 -1.48 35.98
CA THR A 122 10.99 -0.16 35.48
C THR A 122 11.88 -0.28 34.24
N ILE A 123 12.82 -1.23 34.22
CA ILE A 123 13.69 -1.45 33.06
C ILE A 123 12.89 -1.99 31.87
N ILE A 124 11.98 -2.95 32.07
CA ILE A 124 11.16 -3.52 31.00
C ILE A 124 10.31 -2.43 30.37
N ARG A 125 9.60 -1.62 31.18
CA ARG A 125 8.79 -0.49 30.68
C ARG A 125 9.61 0.58 29.93
N ALA A 126 10.91 0.72 30.24
CA ALA A 126 11.78 1.64 29.52
C ALA A 126 12.23 1.09 28.16
N LEU A 127 12.26 -0.25 28.00
CA LEU A 127 12.61 -0.92 26.72
C LEU A 127 11.42 -1.06 25.77
N GLU A 128 10.19 -0.89 26.27
CA GLU A 128 8.96 -0.95 25.45
C GLU A 128 8.61 0.40 24.80
N LYS A 129 9.36 1.47 25.07
CA LYS A 129 9.21 2.78 24.42
C LYS A 129 10.14 2.95 23.24
#